data_47ebc8ca98a2274217626204b6967dab
#
_entry.id   47ebc8ca98a2274217626204b6967dab
#
_cell.length_a   1.000
_cell.length_b   1.000
_cell.length_c   1.000
_cell.angle_alpha   90.00
_cell.angle_beta   90.00
_cell.angle_gamma   90.00
#
_symmetry.space_group_name_H-M   'P 1'
#
loop_
_entity.id
_entity.type
_entity.pdbx_description
1 polymer ?
#
loop_
_entity_poly.entity_id
_entity_poly.type
_entity_poly.pdbx_seq_one_letter_code
_entity_poly.pdbx_strand_id
1 'polypeptide(L)'
;MRETAAMRQRNKTKRRSPKTVLRLPDLDHSKSSVLQSLGSAASQRTYRFAIDDFISWYCSEPRLAFGRAVVLRYRYYLESRQLAPATINLRLAAVRRLAYEASDNGLLSPDLAAGIRRVKGSQAPRYSTRQLVS
;
A
#
# COMPACT_ATOMS: atom_id res chain seq x y z
N MET A 1 -35.74 12.93 -19.10
CA MET A 1 -35.29 13.38 -17.79
C MET A 1 -35.18 12.28 -16.76
N ARG A 2 -36.22 11.48 -16.61
CA ARG A 2 -36.17 10.40 -15.65
C ARG A 2 -35.09 9.40 -15.98
N GLU A 3 -34.95 9.12 -17.27
CA GLU A 3 -33.92 8.16 -17.70
C GLU A 3 -32.53 8.67 -17.38
N THR A 4 -32.33 9.95 -17.58
CA THR A 4 -31.04 10.54 -17.27
C THR A 4 -30.70 10.39 -15.79
N ALA A 5 -31.67 10.66 -14.93
CA ALA A 5 -31.45 10.52 -13.50
C ALA A 5 -31.15 9.10 -13.12
N ALA A 6 -31.89 8.16 -13.70
CA ALA A 6 -31.65 6.73 -13.41
C ALA A 6 -30.26 6.30 -13.88
N MET A 7 -29.85 6.79 -15.04
CA MET A 7 -28.52 6.47 -15.55
C MET A 7 -27.44 7.02 -14.65
N ARG A 8 -27.61 8.24 -14.16
CA ARG A 8 -26.62 8.80 -13.25
C ARG A 8 -26.47 7.97 -12.00
N GLN A 9 -27.59 7.48 -11.47
CA GLN A 9 -27.52 6.65 -10.28
C GLN A 9 -26.80 5.36 -10.54
N ARG A 10 -27.09 4.71 -11.65
CA ARG A 10 -26.43 3.46 -12.00
C ARG A 10 -24.94 3.67 -12.18
N ASN A 11 -24.56 4.76 -12.83
CA ASN A 11 -23.15 5.05 -13.04
C ASN A 11 -22.44 5.31 -11.73
N LYS A 12 -23.08 6.02 -10.83
CA LYS A 12 -22.50 6.25 -9.51
C LYS A 12 -22.25 4.93 -8.78
N THR A 13 -23.26 4.05 -8.82
CA THR A 13 -23.13 2.76 -8.15
C THR A 13 -21.95 1.98 -8.71
N LYS A 14 -21.82 1.93 -10.02
CA LYS A 14 -20.72 1.21 -10.64
C LYS A 14 -19.37 1.80 -10.25
N ARG A 15 -19.26 3.12 -10.31
CA ARG A 15 -17.99 3.76 -10.01
C ARG A 15 -17.60 3.63 -8.55
N ARG A 16 -18.56 3.39 -7.68
CA ARG A 16 -18.30 3.29 -6.25
C ARG A 16 -17.91 1.91 -5.78
N SER A 17 -18.02 0.91 -6.66
CA SER A 17 -17.61 -0.42 -6.26
C SER A 17 -16.10 -0.45 -6.11
N PRO A 18 -15.58 -0.61 -4.90
CA PRO A 18 -14.13 -0.66 -4.72
C PRO A 18 -13.57 -1.94 -5.30
N LYS A 19 -12.33 -1.86 -5.70
CA LYS A 19 -11.63 -3.01 -6.24
C LYS A 19 -10.92 -3.76 -5.14
N THR A 20 -10.66 -5.04 -5.35
CA THR A 20 -9.81 -5.80 -4.47
C THR A 20 -8.43 -5.94 -5.06
N VAL A 21 -8.34 -6.05 -6.39
CA VAL A 21 -7.05 -6.12 -7.09
C VAL A 21 -6.85 -4.80 -7.81
N LEU A 22 -5.77 -4.12 -7.50
CA LEU A 22 -5.45 -2.85 -8.14
C LEU A 22 -4.52 -3.07 -9.32
N ARG A 23 -4.76 -2.32 -10.38
CA ARG A 23 -3.92 -2.35 -11.56
C ARG A 23 -2.95 -1.18 -11.52
N LEU A 24 -1.98 -1.20 -12.42
CA LEU A 24 -0.96 -0.16 -12.44
C LEU A 24 -1.53 1.25 -12.49
N PRO A 25 -2.55 1.58 -13.31
CA PRO A 25 -3.08 2.94 -13.29
C PRO A 25 -3.66 3.34 -11.94
N ASP A 26 -4.32 2.41 -11.25
CA ASP A 26 -4.86 2.68 -9.91
C ASP A 26 -3.73 2.96 -8.92
N LEU A 27 -2.68 2.16 -9.00
CA LEU A 27 -1.53 2.30 -8.11
C LEU A 27 -0.78 3.60 -8.39
N ASP A 28 -0.62 3.95 -9.66
CA ASP A 28 0.05 5.20 -10.03
C ASP A 28 -0.76 6.40 -9.56
N HIS A 29 -2.07 6.33 -9.66
CA HIS A 29 -2.92 7.40 -9.18
C HIS A 29 -2.77 7.56 -7.66
N SER A 30 -2.81 6.46 -6.93
CA SER A 30 -2.66 6.50 -5.48
C SER A 30 -1.28 6.98 -5.07
N LYS A 31 -0.25 6.57 -5.81
CA LYS A 31 1.10 7.06 -5.57
C LYS A 31 1.15 8.58 -5.71
N SER A 32 0.57 9.12 -6.75
CA SER A 32 0.54 10.57 -6.94
C SER A 32 -0.13 11.26 -5.76
N SER A 33 -1.22 10.70 -5.26
CA SER A 33 -1.91 11.26 -4.10
C SER A 33 -1.02 11.28 -2.86
N VAL A 34 -0.28 10.19 -2.64
CA VAL A 34 0.65 10.13 -1.51
C VAL A 34 1.70 11.23 -1.65
N LEU A 35 2.33 11.31 -2.82
CA LEU A 35 3.42 12.26 -3.01
C LEU A 35 2.97 13.70 -2.85
N GLN A 36 1.76 14.01 -3.32
CA GLN A 36 1.22 15.35 -3.19
C GLN A 36 0.95 15.73 -1.74
N SER A 37 0.73 14.74 -0.88
CA SER A 37 0.45 15.01 0.53
C SER A 37 1.70 15.22 1.37
N LEU A 38 2.88 14.97 0.80
CA LEU A 38 4.13 15.10 1.54
C LEU A 38 4.69 16.51 1.39
N GLY A 39 5.22 17.03 2.49
CA GLY A 39 5.60 18.44 2.55
C GLY A 39 7.01 18.74 2.08
N SER A 40 7.87 17.75 1.91
CA SER A 40 9.26 18.03 1.55
C SER A 40 9.70 17.18 0.37
N ALA A 41 10.65 17.72 -0.39
CA ALA A 41 11.20 16.99 -1.53
C ALA A 41 11.93 15.73 -1.09
N ALA A 42 12.58 15.78 0.06
CA ALA A 42 13.28 14.61 0.57
C ALA A 42 12.31 13.48 0.89
N SER A 43 11.20 13.80 1.56
CA SER A 43 10.17 12.80 1.85
C SER A 43 9.56 12.26 0.58
N GLN A 44 9.32 13.13 -0.40
CA GLN A 44 8.75 12.68 -1.67
C GLN A 44 9.67 11.69 -2.38
N ARG A 45 10.97 11.94 -2.38
CA ARG A 45 11.91 11.02 -3.01
C ARG A 45 11.93 9.68 -2.29
N THR A 46 11.96 9.71 -0.97
CA THR A 46 11.99 8.49 -0.17
C THR A 46 10.75 7.64 -0.40
N TYR A 47 9.59 8.29 -0.36
CA TYR A 47 8.33 7.56 -0.53
C TYR A 47 8.13 7.11 -1.97
N ARG A 48 8.54 7.92 -2.93
CA ARG A 48 8.46 7.51 -4.33
C ARG A 48 9.24 6.24 -4.56
N PHE A 49 10.46 6.18 -4.06
CA PHE A 49 11.28 4.99 -4.24
C PHE A 49 10.64 3.78 -3.56
N ALA A 50 10.15 3.95 -2.34
CA ALA A 50 9.53 2.86 -1.59
C ALA A 50 8.26 2.36 -2.27
N ILE A 51 7.44 3.27 -2.76
CA ILE A 51 6.19 2.90 -3.44
C ILE A 51 6.48 2.23 -4.77
N ASP A 52 7.44 2.75 -5.53
CA ASP A 52 7.80 2.15 -6.81
C ASP A 52 8.32 0.72 -6.62
N ASP A 53 9.09 0.49 -5.58
CA ASP A 53 9.59 -0.85 -5.29
C ASP A 53 8.43 -1.80 -4.98
N PHE A 54 7.48 -1.35 -4.18
CA PHE A 54 6.31 -2.17 -3.87
C PHE A 54 5.46 -2.44 -5.12
N ILE A 55 5.21 -1.41 -5.92
CA ILE A 55 4.39 -1.57 -7.12
C ILE A 55 5.03 -2.57 -8.07
N SER A 56 6.34 -2.48 -8.26
CA SER A 56 7.06 -3.40 -9.11
C SER A 56 6.91 -4.83 -8.62
N TRP A 57 7.06 -5.04 -7.32
CA TRP A 57 6.90 -6.38 -6.74
C TRP A 57 5.45 -6.86 -6.87
N TYR A 58 4.49 -6.01 -6.52
CA TYR A 58 3.09 -6.40 -6.55
C TYR A 58 2.63 -6.79 -7.96
N CYS A 59 3.06 -6.03 -8.95
CA CYS A 59 2.67 -6.30 -10.34
C CYS A 59 3.37 -7.52 -10.93
N SER A 60 4.50 -7.94 -10.35
CA SER A 60 5.19 -9.14 -10.82
C SER A 60 4.65 -10.41 -10.19
N GLU A 61 3.84 -10.28 -9.13
CA GLU A 61 3.24 -11.43 -8.47
C GLU A 61 1.92 -11.79 -9.14
N PRO A 62 1.40 -13.00 -8.92
CA PRO A 62 0.06 -13.32 -9.39
C PRO A 62 -0.93 -12.32 -8.83
N ARG A 63 -1.99 -12.08 -9.57
CA ARG A 63 -2.98 -11.09 -9.16
C ARG A 63 -3.61 -11.48 -7.84
N LEU A 64 -3.28 -10.75 -6.81
CA LEU A 64 -3.80 -10.97 -5.47
C LEU A 64 -4.50 -9.71 -5.00
N ALA A 65 -5.47 -9.88 -4.12
CA ALA A 65 -6.13 -8.74 -3.50
C ALA A 65 -5.11 -7.91 -2.74
N PHE A 66 -5.20 -6.59 -2.87
CA PHE A 66 -4.32 -5.69 -2.14
C PHE A 66 -4.85 -5.58 -0.71
N GLY A 67 -4.42 -6.48 0.13
CA GLY A 67 -4.88 -6.56 1.51
C GLY A 67 -3.79 -7.03 2.44
N ARG A 68 -4.21 -7.45 3.63
CA ARG A 68 -3.27 -7.82 4.68
C ARG A 68 -2.32 -8.94 4.26
N ALA A 69 -2.86 -9.97 3.61
CA ALA A 69 -2.05 -11.13 3.24
C ALA A 69 -0.93 -10.75 2.27
N VAL A 70 -1.25 -9.91 1.29
CA VAL A 70 -0.26 -9.47 0.31
C VAL A 70 0.83 -8.64 0.97
N VAL A 71 0.46 -7.78 1.90
CA VAL A 71 1.44 -6.92 2.56
C VAL A 71 2.32 -7.75 3.50
N LEU A 72 1.77 -8.79 4.13
CA LEU A 72 2.59 -9.72 4.89
C LEU A 72 3.60 -10.43 4.00
N ARG A 73 3.19 -10.85 2.81
CA ARG A 73 4.11 -11.47 1.87
C ARG A 73 5.20 -10.50 1.44
N TYR A 74 4.84 -9.24 1.26
CA TYR A 74 5.83 -8.22 0.93
C TYR A 74 6.84 -8.04 2.06
N ARG A 75 6.37 -8.04 3.30
CA ARG A 75 7.29 -7.95 4.44
C ARG A 75 8.26 -9.12 4.45
N TYR A 76 7.77 -10.34 4.24
CA TYR A 76 8.66 -11.51 4.18
C TYR A 76 9.64 -11.39 3.03
N TYR A 77 9.18 -10.88 1.90
CA TYR A 77 10.07 -10.65 0.76
C TYR A 77 11.19 -9.68 1.11
N LEU A 78 10.86 -8.60 1.79
CA LEU A 78 11.86 -7.63 2.21
C LEU A 78 12.82 -8.22 3.23
N GLU A 79 12.31 -9.02 4.15
CA GLU A 79 13.15 -9.67 5.14
C GLU A 79 14.09 -10.68 4.48
N SER A 80 13.63 -11.37 3.45
CA SER A 80 14.48 -12.31 2.73
C SER A 80 15.61 -11.62 1.98
N ARG A 81 15.43 -10.34 1.67
CA ARG A 81 16.51 -9.56 1.07
C ARG A 81 17.48 -9.00 2.11
N GLN A 82 17.27 -9.35 3.37
CA GLN A 82 18.16 -8.98 4.46
C GLN A 82 18.28 -7.47 4.65
N LEU A 83 17.18 -6.77 4.41
CA LEU A 83 17.14 -5.34 4.66
C LEU A 83 17.03 -5.08 6.16
N ALA A 84 17.54 -3.95 6.60
CA ALA A 84 17.46 -3.57 8.01
C ALA A 84 15.99 -3.36 8.41
N PRO A 85 15.64 -3.64 9.68
CA PRO A 85 14.26 -3.44 10.13
C PRO A 85 13.75 -2.02 9.90
N ALA A 86 14.59 -1.02 10.10
CA ALA A 86 14.19 0.37 9.86
C ALA A 86 13.80 0.59 8.40
N THR A 87 14.56 0.01 7.48
CA THR A 87 14.26 0.11 6.06
C THR A 87 12.95 -0.60 5.74
N ILE A 88 12.76 -1.79 6.28
CA ILE A 88 11.53 -2.55 6.05
C ILE A 88 10.34 -1.77 6.57
N ASN A 89 10.46 -1.19 7.75
CA ASN A 89 9.36 -0.43 8.35
C ASN A 89 9.02 0.80 7.55
N LEU A 90 10.01 1.45 6.97
CA LEU A 90 9.77 2.58 6.08
C LEU A 90 9.00 2.13 4.83
N ARG A 91 9.42 1.00 4.25
CA ARG A 91 8.71 0.45 3.09
C ARG A 91 7.27 0.11 3.41
N LEU A 92 7.03 -0.47 4.59
CA LEU A 92 5.68 -0.81 5.01
C LEU A 92 4.86 0.45 5.28
N ALA A 93 5.48 1.48 5.85
CA ALA A 93 4.79 2.75 6.06
C ALA A 93 4.32 3.34 4.73
N ALA A 94 5.17 3.27 3.71
CA ALA A 94 4.82 3.76 2.39
C ALA A 94 3.65 2.96 1.79
N VAL A 95 3.65 1.65 1.98
CA VAL A 95 2.56 0.80 1.49
C VAL A 95 1.26 1.12 2.21
N ARG A 96 1.32 1.33 3.53
CA ARG A 96 0.12 1.72 4.28
C ARG A 96 -0.43 3.04 3.78
N ARG A 97 0.43 3.99 3.51
CA ARG A 97 0.01 5.27 2.99
C ARG A 97 -0.63 5.13 1.62
N LEU A 98 -0.04 4.28 0.78
CA LEU A 98 -0.59 3.99 -0.54
C LEU A 98 -2.00 3.40 -0.42
N ALA A 99 -2.17 2.43 0.47
CA ALA A 99 -3.46 1.80 0.69
C ALA A 99 -4.49 2.79 1.21
N TYR A 100 -4.07 3.67 2.11
CA TYR A 100 -4.95 4.67 2.67
C TYR A 100 -5.46 5.62 1.57
N GLU A 101 -4.56 6.08 0.72
CA GLU A 101 -4.96 6.97 -0.37
C GLU A 101 -5.85 6.26 -1.38
N ALA A 102 -5.55 5.00 -1.67
CA ALA A 102 -6.39 4.22 -2.57
C ALA A 102 -7.80 4.06 -2.00
N SER A 103 -7.90 3.81 -0.70
CA SER A 103 -9.20 3.70 -0.05
C SER A 103 -9.93 5.02 -0.02
N ASP A 104 -9.22 6.10 0.27
CA ASP A 104 -9.80 7.42 0.34
C ASP A 104 -10.34 7.86 -1.02
N ASN A 105 -9.69 7.43 -2.08
CA ASN A 105 -10.13 7.73 -3.44
C ASN A 105 -11.19 6.76 -3.96
N GLY A 106 -11.64 5.83 -3.14
CA GLY A 106 -12.66 4.87 -3.53
C GLY A 106 -12.18 3.74 -4.40
N LEU A 107 -10.87 3.57 -4.56
CA LEU A 107 -10.32 2.52 -5.39
C LEU A 107 -10.18 1.20 -4.65
N LEU A 108 -9.99 1.24 -3.35
CA LEU A 108 -9.77 0.06 -2.54
C LEU A 108 -10.82 -0.01 -1.44
N SER A 109 -11.24 -1.23 -1.10
CA SER A 109 -12.19 -1.43 -0.02
C SER A 109 -11.60 -0.95 1.31
N PRO A 110 -12.38 -0.22 2.14
CA PRO A 110 -11.91 0.17 3.45
C PRO A 110 -11.50 -1.00 4.33
N ASP A 111 -12.15 -2.14 4.18
CA ASP A 111 -11.80 -3.33 4.97
C ASP A 111 -10.40 -3.82 4.64
N LEU A 112 -10.06 -3.82 3.34
CA LEU A 112 -8.73 -4.24 2.93
C LEU A 112 -7.67 -3.24 3.42
N ALA A 113 -7.96 -1.96 3.32
CA ALA A 113 -7.04 -0.95 3.81
C ALA A 113 -6.83 -1.07 5.33
N ALA A 114 -7.90 -1.34 6.07
CA ALA A 114 -7.81 -1.55 7.51
C ALA A 114 -6.96 -2.77 7.85
N GLY A 115 -7.09 -3.84 7.06
CA GLY A 115 -6.28 -5.02 7.24
C GLY A 115 -4.80 -4.72 7.03
N ILE A 116 -4.49 -3.93 6.01
CA ILE A 116 -3.12 -3.54 5.73
C ILE A 116 -2.53 -2.76 6.91
N ARG A 117 -3.32 -1.86 7.48
CA ARG A 117 -2.87 -1.06 8.62
C ARG A 117 -2.49 -1.92 9.82
N ARG A 118 -3.07 -3.10 9.95
CA ARG A 118 -2.80 -4.00 11.07
C ARG A 118 -1.55 -4.85 10.89
N VAL A 119 -0.91 -4.79 9.73
CA VAL A 119 0.33 -5.54 9.52
C VAL A 119 1.43 -4.91 10.38
N LYS A 120 2.03 -5.74 11.22
CA LYS A 120 3.09 -5.26 12.11
C LYS A 120 4.38 -5.09 11.33
N GLY A 121 5.17 -4.12 11.78
CA GLY A 121 6.47 -3.89 11.20
C GLY A 121 7.46 -4.97 11.57
N SER A 122 8.59 -4.96 10.88
CA SER A 122 9.70 -5.84 11.20
C SER A 122 10.40 -5.30 12.44
N GLN A 123 10.88 -6.20 13.29
CA GLN A 123 11.55 -5.81 14.52
C GLN A 123 12.95 -6.38 14.53
N ALA A 124 13.89 -5.59 15.07
CA ALA A 124 15.22 -6.09 15.30
C ALA A 124 15.14 -7.24 16.30
N PRO A 125 15.87 -8.33 16.08
CA PRO A 125 15.87 -9.42 17.04
C PRO A 125 16.47 -8.98 18.36
N ARG A 126 15.69 -9.07 19.42
CA ARG A 126 16.17 -8.64 20.73
C ARG A 126 17.29 -9.51 21.25
N TYR A 127 17.15 -10.79 20.99
CA TYR A 127 18.18 -11.71 21.46
C TYR A 127 19.50 -11.44 20.77
N SER A 128 19.51 -10.97 19.54
CA SER A 128 20.73 -10.59 18.85
C SER A 128 21.44 -9.49 19.60
N THR A 129 20.70 -8.48 20.00
CA THR A 129 21.28 -7.38 20.77
C THR A 129 21.86 -7.88 22.07
N ARG A 130 21.14 -8.74 22.77
CA ARG A 130 21.62 -9.30 24.01
C ARG A 130 22.86 -10.15 23.81
N GLN A 131 22.89 -10.89 22.74
CA GLN A 131 24.05 -11.71 22.46
C GLN A 131 25.28 -10.86 22.23
N LEU A 132 25.12 -9.72 21.59
CA LEU A 132 26.23 -8.83 21.39
C LEU A 132 26.73 -8.27 22.71
N VAL A 133 25.83 -8.06 23.64
CA VAL A 133 26.18 -7.56 24.95
C VAL A 133 26.89 -8.64 25.78
N SER A 134 26.43 -9.85 25.63
CA SER A 134 27.03 -10.95 26.36
C SER A 134 28.43 -11.22 25.90
#